data_808dd0986d34a25a0a726805a65bc1a5
#
_entry.id   808dd0986d34a25a0a726805a65bc1a5
#
_cell.length_a   1.000
_cell.length_b   1.000
_cell.length_c   1.000
_cell.angle_alpha   90.00
_cell.angle_beta   90.00
_cell.angle_gamma   90.00
#
_symmetry.space_group_name_H-M   'P 1'
#
loop_
_entity.id
_entity.type
_entity.pdbx_description
1 polymer ?
#
loop_
_entity_poly.entity_id
_entity_poly.type
_entity_poly.pdbx_seq_one_letter_code
_entity_poly.pdbx_strand_id
1 'polypeptide(L)'
;MSSSYTKNLTCSVLVTPIHTTLGVTLKSQFNNLAILNFTTAPIHLTPANTVHGGISSLLIDSACFLAVIPSLKEGESVATIASSFQILDAVPGEGKVYEVEGRVVRRGKKVVFCEGDVRCEGKLIAKGNLTKVVTWERSKL
;
A
#
# COMPACT_ATOMS: atom_id res chain seq x y z
N MET A 1 -9.91 -18.96 2.32
CA MET A 1 -8.49 -19.33 2.13
C MET A 1 -7.92 -18.58 0.95
N SER A 2 -6.75 -17.98 1.09
CA SER A 2 -6.05 -17.39 -0.06
C SER A 2 -5.52 -18.49 -0.96
N SER A 3 -5.71 -18.35 -2.27
CA SER A 3 -5.15 -19.27 -3.25
C SER A 3 -3.62 -19.18 -3.28
N SER A 4 -2.94 -20.17 -3.86
CA SER A 4 -1.50 -20.09 -4.08
C SER A 4 -1.13 -18.89 -4.95
N TYR A 5 -1.97 -18.54 -5.92
CA TYR A 5 -1.80 -17.37 -6.78
C TYR A 5 -1.74 -16.06 -5.97
N THR A 6 -2.71 -15.85 -5.09
CA THR A 6 -2.77 -14.62 -4.29
C THR A 6 -1.63 -14.52 -3.29
N LYS A 7 -1.18 -15.64 -2.72
CA LYS A 7 0.02 -15.69 -1.86
C LYS A 7 1.27 -15.30 -2.64
N ASN A 8 1.45 -15.87 -3.83
CA ASN A 8 2.61 -15.57 -4.68
C ASN A 8 2.61 -14.10 -5.12
N LEU A 9 1.44 -13.58 -5.47
CA LEU A 9 1.30 -12.16 -5.85
C LEU A 9 1.65 -11.24 -4.67
N THR A 10 1.17 -11.53 -3.48
CA THR A 10 1.53 -10.80 -2.25
C THR A 10 3.05 -10.82 -2.02
N CYS A 11 3.67 -11.98 -2.10
CA CYS A 11 5.12 -12.10 -1.93
C CYS A 11 5.87 -11.30 -2.99
N SER A 12 5.44 -11.34 -4.25
CA SER A 12 6.11 -10.60 -5.34
C SER A 12 6.06 -9.10 -5.13
N VAL A 13 4.97 -8.57 -4.58
CA VAL A 13 4.87 -7.15 -4.21
C VAL A 13 5.87 -6.80 -3.11
N LEU A 14 5.90 -7.59 -2.04
CA LEU A 14 6.72 -7.30 -0.86
C LEU A 14 8.23 -7.39 -1.13
N VAL A 15 8.66 -8.23 -2.07
CA VAL A 15 10.10 -8.34 -2.43
C VAL A 15 10.53 -7.37 -3.53
N THR A 16 9.63 -6.53 -4.02
CA THR A 16 9.97 -5.48 -4.99
C THR A 16 11.05 -4.57 -4.40
N PRO A 17 12.11 -4.23 -5.15
CA PRO A 17 13.24 -3.47 -4.62
C PRO A 17 12.87 -2.17 -3.91
N ILE A 18 11.84 -1.47 -4.38
CA ILE A 18 11.39 -0.24 -3.72
C ILE A 18 10.87 -0.52 -2.30
N HIS A 19 10.12 -1.60 -2.10
CA HIS A 19 9.62 -1.97 -0.77
C HIS A 19 10.72 -2.47 0.15
N THR A 20 11.64 -3.30 -0.36
CA THR A 20 12.77 -3.80 0.43
C THR A 20 13.73 -2.69 0.81
N THR A 21 13.99 -1.74 -0.09
CA THR A 21 14.84 -0.57 0.17
C THR A 21 14.23 0.33 1.24
N LEU A 22 12.92 0.54 1.20
CA LEU A 22 12.21 1.34 2.20
C LEU A 22 12.02 0.61 3.54
N GLY A 23 12.29 -0.69 3.60
CA GLY A 23 12.14 -1.48 4.82
C GLY A 23 10.69 -1.75 5.20
N VAL A 24 9.79 -1.86 4.21
CA VAL A 24 8.36 -2.09 4.42
C VAL A 24 8.11 -3.57 4.71
N THR A 25 7.30 -3.84 5.73
CA THR A 25 6.86 -5.18 6.11
C THR A 25 5.34 -5.28 6.15
N LEU A 26 4.81 -6.46 5.82
CA LEU A 26 3.38 -6.75 5.94
C LEU A 26 3.07 -7.18 7.37
N LYS A 27 2.20 -6.43 8.06
CA LYS A 27 1.72 -6.76 9.39
C LYS A 27 0.54 -7.72 9.34
N SER A 28 -0.43 -7.43 8.47
CA SER A 28 -1.61 -8.28 8.28
C SER A 28 -2.26 -8.05 6.94
N GLN A 29 -2.92 -9.10 6.44
CA GLN A 29 -3.68 -9.06 5.20
C GLN A 29 -4.93 -9.90 5.36
N PHE A 30 -6.07 -9.28 5.12
CA PHE A 30 -7.38 -9.92 5.10
C PHE A 30 -8.06 -9.62 3.77
N ASN A 31 -9.23 -10.18 3.57
CA ASN A 31 -10.06 -9.75 2.45
C ASN A 31 -10.45 -8.29 2.64
N ASN A 32 -10.15 -7.44 1.66
CA ASN A 32 -10.44 -6.01 1.64
C ASN A 32 -9.64 -5.14 2.63
N LEU A 33 -8.61 -5.69 3.29
CA LEU A 33 -7.79 -4.95 4.26
C LEU A 33 -6.34 -5.43 4.23
N ALA A 34 -5.40 -4.50 4.25
CA ALA A 34 -3.99 -4.80 4.46
C ALA A 34 -3.34 -3.74 5.33
N ILE A 35 -2.43 -4.15 6.19
CA ILE A 35 -1.67 -3.26 7.06
C ILE A 35 -0.17 -3.49 6.83
N LEU A 36 0.53 -2.43 6.51
CA LEU A 36 1.98 -2.39 6.37
C LEU A 36 2.60 -1.62 7.53
N ASN A 37 3.81 -1.98 7.88
CA ASN A 37 4.64 -1.24 8.82
C ASN A 37 5.97 -0.85 8.18
N PHE A 38 6.49 0.29 8.56
CA PHE A 38 7.89 0.62 8.38
C PHE A 38 8.38 1.52 9.52
N THR A 39 9.68 1.49 9.77
CA THR A 39 10.31 2.37 10.75
C THR A 39 11.07 3.46 9.99
N THR A 40 10.89 4.71 10.39
CA THR A 40 11.54 5.83 9.71
C THR A 40 13.07 5.75 9.86
N ALA A 41 13.75 5.96 8.76
CA ALA A 41 15.21 5.92 8.64
C ALA A 41 15.67 7.07 7.76
N PRO A 42 16.98 7.40 7.71
CA PRO A 42 17.47 8.53 6.91
C PRO A 42 17.01 8.55 5.46
N ILE A 43 16.85 7.37 4.83
CA ILE A 43 16.38 7.25 3.44
C ILE A 43 14.97 7.79 3.22
N HIS A 44 14.16 7.88 4.28
CA HIS A 44 12.78 8.37 4.20
C HIS A 44 12.66 9.88 4.35
N LEU A 45 13.72 10.54 4.80
CA LEU A 45 13.64 11.91 5.31
C LEU A 45 13.97 12.97 4.26
N THR A 46 13.29 14.10 4.37
CA THR A 46 13.59 15.33 3.65
C THR A 46 14.74 16.11 4.35
N PRO A 47 15.30 17.16 3.72
CA PRO A 47 16.23 18.05 4.40
C PRO A 47 15.66 18.69 5.68
N ALA A 48 14.34 18.80 5.80
CA ALA A 48 13.66 19.28 7.00
C ALA A 48 13.52 18.22 8.10
N ASN A 49 14.16 17.05 7.93
CA ASN A 49 14.11 15.93 8.88
C ASN A 49 12.71 15.36 9.12
N THR A 50 11.84 15.43 8.12
CA THR A 50 10.50 14.83 8.14
C THR A 50 10.38 13.80 7.03
N VAL A 51 9.47 12.82 7.19
CA VAL A 51 9.24 11.81 6.16
C VAL A 51 8.70 12.47 4.89
N HIS A 52 9.32 12.15 3.75
CA HIS A 52 8.87 12.66 2.46
C HIS A 52 7.44 12.19 2.17
N GLY A 53 6.55 13.13 1.83
CA GLY A 53 5.13 12.84 1.58
C GLY A 53 4.91 11.80 0.47
N GLY A 54 5.80 11.74 -0.51
CA GLY A 54 5.76 10.73 -1.56
C GLY A 54 5.88 9.29 -1.06
N ILE A 55 6.56 9.07 0.08
CA ILE A 55 6.64 7.76 0.71
C ILE A 55 5.29 7.35 1.28
N SER A 56 4.60 8.25 1.98
CA SER A 56 3.25 7.99 2.48
C SER A 56 2.28 7.65 1.35
N SER A 57 2.33 8.39 0.25
CA SER A 57 1.49 8.14 -0.93
C SER A 57 1.78 6.78 -1.57
N LEU A 58 3.06 6.44 -1.75
CA LEU A 58 3.47 5.15 -2.29
C LEU A 58 2.99 3.99 -1.40
N LEU A 59 3.12 4.12 -0.09
CA LEU A 59 2.75 3.06 0.82
C LEU A 59 1.24 2.90 0.96
N ILE A 60 0.47 3.98 0.88
CA ILE A 60 -0.99 3.89 0.80
C ILE A 60 -1.40 3.13 -0.46
N ASP A 61 -0.80 3.44 -1.61
CA ASP A 61 -1.07 2.71 -2.86
C ASP A 61 -0.72 1.22 -2.73
N SER A 62 0.43 0.90 -2.16
CA SER A 62 0.86 -0.48 -1.93
C SER A 62 -0.07 -1.23 -0.96
N ALA A 63 -0.48 -0.60 0.13
CA ALA A 63 -1.42 -1.19 1.09
C ALA A 63 -2.79 -1.46 0.45
N CYS A 64 -3.27 -0.53 -0.38
CA CYS A 64 -4.51 -0.72 -1.13
C CYS A 64 -4.38 -1.87 -2.15
N PHE A 65 -3.26 -1.99 -2.85
CA PHE A 65 -3.00 -3.11 -3.74
C PHE A 65 -3.08 -4.44 -2.98
N LEU A 66 -2.39 -4.53 -1.85
CA LEU A 66 -2.39 -5.73 -1.00
C LEU A 66 -3.78 -6.06 -0.43
N ALA A 67 -4.60 -5.04 -0.16
CA ALA A 67 -5.98 -5.23 0.30
C ALA A 67 -6.89 -5.84 -0.78
N VAL A 68 -6.60 -5.57 -2.06
CA VAL A 68 -7.38 -6.12 -3.19
C VAL A 68 -6.99 -7.56 -3.51
N ILE A 69 -5.72 -7.92 -3.34
CA ILE A 69 -5.16 -9.21 -3.78
C ILE A 69 -6.01 -10.42 -3.35
N PRO A 70 -6.49 -10.55 -2.09
CA PRO A 70 -7.27 -11.73 -1.70
C PRO A 70 -8.55 -11.96 -2.50
N SER A 71 -9.09 -10.93 -3.15
CA SER A 71 -10.29 -11.01 -3.99
C SER A 71 -9.99 -11.33 -5.46
N LEU A 72 -8.74 -11.39 -5.86
CA LEU A 72 -8.35 -11.61 -7.25
C LEU A 72 -8.42 -13.08 -7.61
N LYS A 73 -8.86 -13.34 -8.84
CA LYS A 73 -8.81 -14.66 -9.47
C LYS A 73 -7.43 -14.87 -10.10
N GLU A 74 -7.12 -16.13 -10.39
CA GLU A 74 -5.89 -16.47 -11.11
C GLU A 74 -5.78 -15.69 -12.43
N GLY A 75 -4.63 -15.08 -12.67
CA GLY A 75 -4.37 -14.23 -13.83
C GLY A 75 -4.85 -12.79 -13.70
N GLU A 76 -5.61 -12.46 -12.66
CA GLU A 76 -6.02 -11.07 -12.40
C GLU A 76 -4.96 -10.31 -11.59
N SER A 77 -4.84 -9.03 -11.88
CA SER A 77 -4.12 -8.06 -11.08
C SER A 77 -4.90 -6.75 -11.08
N VAL A 78 -4.36 -5.71 -10.50
CA VAL A 78 -4.95 -4.37 -10.54
C VAL A 78 -3.88 -3.33 -10.85
N ALA A 79 -4.31 -2.23 -11.46
CA ALA A 79 -3.47 -1.05 -11.68
C ALA A 79 -4.20 0.19 -11.18
N THR A 80 -3.48 1.10 -10.59
CA THR A 80 -4.02 2.39 -10.14
C THR A 80 -4.19 3.32 -11.33
N ILE A 81 -5.37 3.89 -11.51
CA ILE A 81 -5.69 4.83 -12.59
C ILE A 81 -5.94 6.24 -12.08
N ALA A 82 -6.27 6.42 -10.82
CA ALA A 82 -6.45 7.72 -10.20
C ALA A 82 -6.14 7.63 -8.71
N SER A 83 -5.55 8.68 -8.18
CA SER A 83 -5.23 8.78 -6.76
C SER A 83 -5.26 10.23 -6.29
N SER A 84 -5.63 10.40 -5.03
CA SER A 84 -5.59 11.68 -4.34
C SER A 84 -5.11 11.45 -2.92
N PHE A 85 -4.12 12.22 -2.49
CA PHE A 85 -3.49 12.07 -1.19
C PHE A 85 -3.49 13.40 -0.43
N GLN A 86 -3.63 13.32 0.87
CA GLN A 86 -3.47 14.45 1.78
C GLN A 86 -2.46 14.10 2.86
N ILE A 87 -1.44 14.91 2.99
CA ILE A 87 -0.47 14.82 4.08
C ILE A 87 -0.94 15.80 5.17
N LEU A 88 -1.35 15.25 6.29
CA LEU A 88 -2.01 16.01 7.35
C LEU A 88 -1.02 16.52 8.39
N ASP A 89 0.10 15.81 8.57
CA ASP A 89 1.13 16.15 9.55
C ASP A 89 2.49 15.67 9.10
N ALA A 90 3.52 16.34 9.58
CA ALA A 90 4.91 16.00 9.36
C ALA A 90 5.52 15.48 10.67
N VAL A 91 5.89 14.21 10.70
CA VAL A 91 6.54 13.61 11.86
C VAL A 91 8.06 13.68 11.67
N PRO A 92 8.78 14.35 12.58
CA PRO A 92 10.22 14.48 12.45
C PRO A 92 10.97 13.26 12.99
N GLY A 93 12.17 13.08 12.45
CA GLY A 93 13.14 12.15 12.96
C GLY A 93 13.00 10.72 12.48
N GLU A 94 14.03 9.96 12.81
CA GLU A 94 14.11 8.52 12.55
C GLU A 94 13.67 7.69 13.76
N GLY A 95 13.47 6.39 13.55
CA GLY A 95 13.05 5.46 14.61
C GLY A 95 11.57 5.50 14.93
N LYS A 96 10.76 6.19 14.15
CA LYS A 96 9.30 6.23 14.32
C LYS A 96 8.65 5.09 13.53
N VAL A 97 7.74 4.37 14.15
CA VAL A 97 6.99 3.30 13.51
C VAL A 97 5.74 3.88 12.84
N TYR A 98 5.65 3.68 11.53
CA TYR A 98 4.49 4.04 10.72
C TYR A 98 3.66 2.79 10.45
N GLU A 99 2.35 2.91 10.62
CA GLU A 99 1.38 1.91 10.23
C GLU A 99 0.56 2.44 9.07
N VAL A 100 0.52 1.68 7.98
CA VAL A 100 -0.18 2.04 6.75
C VAL A 100 -1.29 1.04 6.51
N GLU A 101 -2.52 1.51 6.52
CA GLU A 101 -3.70 0.68 6.27
C GLU A 101 -4.28 0.98 4.90
N GLY A 102 -4.53 -0.06 4.13
CA GLY A 102 -5.28 0.00 2.87
C GLY A 102 -6.59 -0.77 2.99
N ARG A 103 -7.67 -0.18 2.48
CA ARG A 103 -9.02 -0.74 2.53
C ARG A 103 -9.68 -0.70 1.16
N VAL A 104 -10.39 -1.77 0.82
CA VAL A 104 -11.32 -1.76 -0.32
C VAL A 104 -12.65 -1.18 0.15
N VAL A 105 -13.04 -0.05 -0.42
CA VAL A 105 -14.33 0.60 -0.14
C VAL A 105 -15.43 -0.08 -0.95
N ARG A 106 -15.16 -0.34 -2.23
CA ARG A 106 -16.11 -1.00 -3.13
C ARG A 106 -15.36 -1.79 -4.19
N ARG A 107 -15.74 -3.03 -4.36
CA ARG A 107 -15.23 -3.93 -5.39
C ARG A 107 -16.27 -4.08 -6.51
N GLY A 108 -16.02 -3.43 -7.64
CA GLY A 108 -16.77 -3.64 -8.88
C GLY A 108 -16.18 -4.78 -9.72
N LYS A 109 -16.80 -5.09 -10.85
CA LYS A 109 -16.28 -6.10 -11.79
C LYS A 109 -14.94 -5.70 -12.39
N LYS A 110 -14.79 -4.43 -12.77
CA LYS A 110 -13.59 -3.89 -13.42
C LYS A 110 -12.90 -2.81 -12.59
N VAL A 111 -13.61 -2.14 -11.72
CA VAL A 111 -13.12 -0.99 -10.96
C VAL A 111 -13.18 -1.29 -9.48
N VAL A 112 -12.12 -0.95 -8.77
CA VAL A 112 -12.01 -1.11 -7.33
C VAL A 112 -11.72 0.26 -6.72
N PHE A 113 -12.56 0.68 -5.79
CA PHE A 113 -12.36 1.90 -5.04
C PHE A 113 -11.72 1.57 -3.70
N CYS A 114 -10.60 2.22 -3.41
CA CYS A 114 -9.82 2.01 -2.19
C CYS A 114 -9.59 3.31 -1.46
N GLU A 115 -9.34 3.20 -0.17
CA GLU A 115 -8.83 4.29 0.65
C GLU A 115 -7.76 3.77 1.59
N GLY A 116 -6.91 4.65 2.08
CA GLY A 116 -5.87 4.27 3.01
C GLY A 116 -5.46 5.40 3.92
N ASP A 117 -4.87 5.00 5.04
CA ASP A 117 -4.40 5.88 6.10
C ASP A 117 -2.96 5.56 6.47
N VAL A 118 -2.22 6.57 6.87
CA VAL A 118 -0.93 6.41 7.55
C VAL A 118 -1.07 6.96 8.97
N ARG A 119 -0.66 6.16 9.93
CA ARG A 119 -0.63 6.55 11.36
C ARG A 119 0.76 6.40 11.94
N CYS A 120 1.10 7.33 12.82
CA CYS A 120 2.29 7.25 13.64
C CYS A 120 1.89 7.49 15.09
N GLU A 121 2.24 6.55 15.97
CA GLU A 121 1.86 6.63 17.39
C GLU A 121 0.35 6.86 17.62
N GLY A 122 -0.48 6.20 16.78
CA GLY A 122 -1.93 6.31 16.81
C GLY A 122 -2.52 7.57 16.16
N LYS A 123 -1.69 8.53 15.74
CA LYS A 123 -2.13 9.77 15.10
C LYS A 123 -2.21 9.60 13.58
N LEU A 124 -3.31 10.01 12.98
CA LEU A 124 -3.46 10.05 11.53
C LEU A 124 -2.57 11.16 10.95
N ILE A 125 -1.65 10.80 10.08
CA ILE A 125 -0.69 11.73 9.48
C ILE A 125 -0.83 11.87 7.97
N ALA A 126 -1.45 10.91 7.31
CA ALA A 126 -1.77 10.99 5.88
C ALA A 126 -2.97 10.12 5.56
N LYS A 127 -3.65 10.45 4.49
CA LYS A 127 -4.75 9.66 3.94
C LYS A 127 -4.83 9.77 2.42
N GLY A 128 -5.47 8.80 1.78
CA GLY A 128 -5.65 8.80 0.34
C GLY A 128 -6.85 8.00 -0.12
N ASN A 129 -7.30 8.35 -1.32
CA ASN A 129 -8.31 7.61 -2.07
C ASN A 129 -7.72 7.20 -3.40
N LEU A 130 -7.98 5.96 -3.80
CA LEU A 130 -7.46 5.42 -5.04
C LEU A 130 -8.56 4.71 -5.81
N THR A 131 -8.49 4.84 -7.13
CA THR A 131 -9.29 4.04 -8.05
C THR A 131 -8.35 3.11 -8.80
N LYS A 132 -8.65 1.83 -8.75
CA LYS A 132 -7.89 0.78 -9.46
C LYS A 132 -8.78 0.10 -10.49
N VAL A 133 -8.17 -0.40 -11.54
CA VAL A 133 -8.84 -1.25 -12.52
C VAL A 133 -8.28 -2.66 -12.45
N VAL A 134 -9.15 -3.64 -12.62
CA VAL A 134 -8.74 -5.04 -12.74
C VAL A 134 -8.05 -5.23 -14.09
N THR A 135 -6.88 -5.81 -14.07
CA THR A 135 -6.06 -6.13 -15.25
C THR A 135 -5.88 -7.65 -15.33
N TRP A 136 -5.55 -8.12 -16.52
CA TRP A 136 -5.24 -9.52 -16.76
C TRP A 136 -3.77 -9.63 -17.12
N GLU A 137 -3.08 -10.64 -16.60
CA GLU A 137 -1.75 -10.97 -17.06
C GLU A 137 -1.80 -11.19 -18.58
N ARG A 138 -1.04 -10.40 -19.30
CA ARG A 138 -0.82 -10.70 -20.71
C ARG A 138 -0.10 -12.04 -20.76
N SER A 139 -0.73 -13.04 -21.35
CA SER A 139 -0.01 -14.26 -21.72
C SER A 139 1.28 -13.84 -22.41
N LYS A 140 2.39 -14.30 -21.92
CA LYS A 140 3.67 -14.08 -22.60
C LYS A 140 3.55 -14.69 -23.99
N LEU A 141 3.31 -13.81 -24.94
CA LEU A 141 3.41 -14.19 -26.36
C LEU A 141 4.87 -14.56 -26.67
#